data_13220759871342c3ffbf7d78d7a94a20
#
_entry.id   13220759871342c3ffbf7d78d7a94a20
#
_cell.length_a   1.000
_cell.length_b   1.000
_cell.length_c   1.000
_cell.angle_alpha   90.00
_cell.angle_beta   90.00
_cell.angle_gamma   90.00
#
_symmetry.space_group_name_H-M   'P 1'
#
loop_
_entity.id
_entity.type
_entity.pdbx_description
1 polymer ?
#
loop_
_entity_poly.entity_id
_entity_poly.type
_entity_poly.pdbx_seq_one_letter_code
_entity_poly.pdbx_strand_id
1 'polypeptide(L)'
;SGKFDTLCEKHGIANDSEAYVLARQGLDTLAMIVDEAARIRPGSVIADLKIARGLDYYTGSVYETFLDGAAALGSICSGGRYDNLASQGNRKYPGVGLSIGLSRLVSYMLHTAGAHANRVSPASVLVAVWNEEDRSASNQIANQLRARGIAADVAPTAAKLGKQIKYADKLGIPYVWFPADKSAQDASDEVKNIITGDQQPANAQSWEPDTVYAQQTVTVEA
;
A
#
# COMPACT_ATOMS: atom_id res chain seq x y z
N SER A 1 1.84 -22.96 -32.53
CA SER A 1 0.66 -22.87 -33.42
C SER A 1 0.10 -24.24 -33.75
N GLY A 2 0.90 -25.25 -34.21
CA GLY A 2 0.40 -26.53 -34.68
C GLY A 2 -0.51 -27.31 -33.72
N LYS A 3 -0.26 -27.28 -32.41
CA LYS A 3 -1.12 -27.99 -31.43
C LYS A 3 -2.53 -27.39 -31.31
N PHE A 4 -2.65 -26.08 -31.46
CA PHE A 4 -3.95 -25.40 -31.42
C PHE A 4 -4.75 -25.73 -32.70
N ASP A 5 -4.11 -25.67 -33.84
CA ASP A 5 -4.73 -25.98 -35.12
C ASP A 5 -5.24 -27.43 -35.13
N THR A 6 -4.42 -28.39 -34.69
CA THR A 6 -4.81 -29.80 -34.55
C THR A 6 -5.98 -29.98 -33.55
N LEU A 7 -6.03 -29.21 -32.46
CA LEU A 7 -7.14 -29.27 -31.52
C LEU A 7 -8.44 -28.76 -32.14
N CYS A 8 -8.39 -27.66 -32.86
CA CYS A 8 -9.54 -27.10 -33.58
C CYS A 8 -10.09 -28.07 -34.64
N GLU A 9 -9.23 -28.66 -35.45
CA GLU A 9 -9.60 -29.70 -36.44
C GLU A 9 -10.30 -30.88 -35.75
N LYS A 10 -9.73 -31.41 -34.67
CA LYS A 10 -10.30 -32.52 -33.88
C LYS A 10 -11.71 -32.23 -33.38
N HIS A 11 -12.01 -30.99 -33.07
CA HIS A 11 -13.31 -30.54 -32.54
C HIS A 11 -14.23 -29.92 -33.59
N GLY A 12 -13.86 -30.01 -34.88
CA GLY A 12 -14.67 -29.52 -36.00
C GLY A 12 -14.81 -28.01 -36.03
N ILE A 13 -13.83 -27.29 -35.50
CA ILE A 13 -13.80 -25.83 -35.51
C ILE A 13 -13.07 -25.42 -36.79
N ALA A 14 -13.80 -24.79 -37.70
CA ALA A 14 -13.24 -24.32 -38.96
C ALA A 14 -12.27 -23.15 -38.70
N ASN A 15 -11.13 -23.15 -39.39
CA ASN A 15 -10.06 -22.17 -39.24
C ASN A 15 -10.40 -20.76 -39.77
N ASP A 16 -11.50 -20.60 -40.47
CA ASP A 16 -12.09 -19.35 -40.92
C ASP A 16 -13.26 -18.89 -40.04
N SER A 17 -13.63 -19.66 -39.01
CA SER A 17 -14.68 -19.26 -38.06
C SER A 17 -14.22 -18.09 -37.22
N GLU A 18 -15.17 -17.22 -36.84
CA GLU A 18 -14.91 -16.08 -35.94
C GLU A 18 -14.26 -16.52 -34.62
N ALA A 19 -14.74 -17.63 -34.07
CA ALA A 19 -14.21 -18.20 -32.82
C ALA A 19 -12.74 -18.62 -32.95
N TYR A 20 -12.37 -19.26 -34.08
CA TYR A 20 -10.98 -19.65 -34.35
C TYR A 20 -10.09 -18.41 -34.48
N VAL A 21 -10.51 -17.43 -35.28
CA VAL A 21 -9.74 -16.20 -35.53
C VAL A 21 -9.50 -15.44 -34.22
N LEU A 22 -10.52 -15.29 -33.38
CA LEU A 22 -10.43 -14.62 -32.11
C LEU A 22 -9.50 -15.37 -31.13
N ALA A 23 -9.64 -16.67 -31.01
CA ALA A 23 -8.79 -17.48 -30.14
C ALA A 23 -7.32 -17.46 -30.62
N ARG A 24 -7.09 -17.46 -31.93
CA ARG A 24 -5.75 -17.35 -32.50
C ARG A 24 -5.10 -16.02 -32.19
N GLN A 25 -5.82 -14.91 -32.36
CA GLN A 25 -5.34 -13.58 -31.99
C GLN A 25 -5.00 -13.50 -30.50
N GLY A 26 -5.81 -14.12 -29.63
CA GLY A 26 -5.54 -14.20 -28.19
C GLY A 26 -4.24 -14.93 -27.87
N LEU A 27 -4.01 -16.09 -28.52
CA LEU A 27 -2.78 -16.87 -28.34
C LEU A 27 -1.54 -16.14 -28.86
N ASP A 28 -1.63 -15.48 -30.00
CA ASP A 28 -0.53 -14.71 -30.58
C ASP A 28 -0.19 -13.50 -29.66
N THR A 29 -1.19 -12.86 -29.08
CA THR A 29 -1.00 -11.79 -28.07
C THR A 29 -0.32 -12.32 -26.81
N LEU A 30 -0.74 -13.48 -26.29
CA LEU A 30 -0.10 -14.09 -25.12
C LEU A 30 1.36 -14.47 -25.43
N ALA A 31 1.63 -15.04 -26.58
CA ALA A 31 3.00 -15.37 -27.01
C ALA A 31 3.89 -14.12 -27.02
N MET A 32 3.41 -13.05 -27.64
CA MET A 32 4.14 -11.77 -27.68
C MET A 32 4.43 -11.23 -26.26
N ILE A 33 3.46 -11.27 -25.36
CA ILE A 33 3.65 -10.79 -23.97
C ILE A 33 4.71 -11.63 -23.25
N VAL A 34 4.66 -12.95 -23.38
CA VAL A 34 5.62 -13.87 -22.75
C VAL A 34 7.02 -13.64 -23.30
N ASP A 35 7.14 -13.49 -24.63
CA ASP A 35 8.43 -13.26 -25.29
C ASP A 35 9.04 -11.92 -24.89
N GLU A 36 8.25 -10.85 -24.81
CA GLU A 36 8.74 -9.55 -24.33
C GLU A 36 9.15 -9.59 -22.86
N ALA A 37 8.36 -10.23 -22.01
CA ALA A 37 8.72 -10.40 -20.61
C ALA A 37 10.00 -11.22 -20.43
N ALA A 38 10.20 -12.25 -21.25
CA ALA A 38 11.40 -13.11 -21.22
C ALA A 38 12.69 -12.34 -21.59
N ARG A 39 12.59 -11.30 -22.43
CA ARG A 39 13.75 -10.42 -22.74
C ARG A 39 14.23 -9.65 -21.52
N ILE A 40 13.31 -9.29 -20.62
CA ILE A 40 13.65 -8.56 -19.39
C ILE A 40 14.10 -9.55 -18.32
N ARG A 41 13.29 -10.58 -18.08
CA ARG A 41 13.57 -11.64 -17.09
C ARG A 41 12.99 -12.97 -17.53
N PRO A 42 13.82 -13.90 -18.02
CA PRO A 42 13.35 -15.22 -18.45
C PRO A 42 12.56 -15.95 -17.34
N GLY A 43 11.42 -16.53 -17.71
CA GLY A 43 10.59 -17.31 -16.80
C GLY A 43 9.73 -16.50 -15.80
N SER A 44 9.75 -15.17 -15.87
CA SER A 44 8.94 -14.32 -14.99
C SER A 44 7.45 -14.33 -15.32
N VAL A 45 7.10 -14.61 -16.58
CA VAL A 45 5.71 -14.68 -17.07
C VAL A 45 5.49 -16.01 -17.78
N ILE A 46 4.40 -16.67 -17.44
CA ILE A 46 3.97 -17.95 -18.00
C ILE A 46 2.54 -17.79 -18.52
N ALA A 47 2.30 -18.26 -19.75
CA ALA A 47 0.93 -18.33 -20.26
C ALA A 47 0.18 -19.50 -19.60
N ASP A 48 -0.89 -19.19 -18.89
CA ASP A 48 -1.78 -20.18 -18.28
C ASP A 48 -3.23 -19.91 -18.68
N LEU A 49 -3.80 -20.78 -19.50
CA LEU A 49 -5.17 -20.68 -20.00
C LEU A 49 -6.23 -21.03 -18.93
N LYS A 50 -5.84 -21.44 -17.73
CA LYS A 50 -6.76 -21.69 -16.61
C LYS A 50 -7.12 -20.42 -15.86
N ILE A 51 -6.37 -19.33 -16.03
CA ILE A 51 -6.65 -18.08 -15.35
C ILE A 51 -7.92 -17.48 -15.96
N ALA A 52 -8.93 -17.32 -15.09
CA ALA A 52 -10.17 -16.64 -15.40
C ALA A 52 -10.46 -15.58 -14.34
N ARG A 53 -10.91 -14.41 -14.78
CA ARG A 53 -11.25 -13.30 -13.90
C ARG A 53 -12.76 -13.05 -13.95
N GLY A 54 -13.37 -12.82 -12.78
CA GLY A 54 -14.81 -12.59 -12.65
C GLY A 54 -15.25 -11.13 -12.87
N LEU A 55 -14.46 -10.32 -13.57
CA LEU A 55 -14.79 -8.92 -13.83
C LEU A 55 -15.07 -8.73 -15.33
N ASP A 56 -16.29 -8.37 -15.67
CA ASP A 56 -16.82 -8.32 -17.02
C ASP A 56 -16.22 -7.19 -17.89
N TYR A 57 -15.43 -6.29 -17.30
CA TYR A 57 -14.84 -5.18 -18.04
C TYR A 57 -13.51 -5.53 -18.71
N TYR A 58 -12.93 -6.70 -18.47
CA TYR A 58 -11.73 -7.12 -19.16
C TYR A 58 -12.05 -7.52 -20.62
N THR A 59 -11.27 -6.98 -21.53
CA THR A 59 -11.45 -7.16 -22.99
C THR A 59 -10.26 -7.83 -23.67
N GLY A 60 -9.26 -8.24 -22.91
CA GLY A 60 -8.03 -8.83 -23.42
C GLY A 60 -7.32 -9.67 -22.39
N SER A 61 -5.98 -9.65 -22.43
CA SER A 61 -5.16 -10.43 -21.52
C SER A 61 -5.44 -10.09 -20.05
N VAL A 62 -5.54 -11.12 -19.23
CA VAL A 62 -5.62 -11.01 -17.76
C VAL A 62 -4.40 -11.68 -17.15
N TYR A 63 -4.02 -11.25 -15.96
CA TYR A 63 -2.85 -11.80 -15.26
C TYR A 63 -3.07 -11.89 -13.77
N GLU A 64 -2.37 -12.82 -13.17
CA GLU A 64 -2.25 -13.05 -11.75
C GLU A 64 -0.79 -13.28 -11.39
N THR A 65 -0.42 -12.83 -10.21
CA THR A 65 0.94 -13.01 -9.69
C THR A 65 0.88 -13.81 -8.41
N PHE A 66 1.73 -14.81 -8.32
CA PHE A 66 1.87 -15.66 -7.14
C PHE A 66 3.28 -15.49 -6.57
N LEU A 67 3.41 -15.62 -5.27
CA LEU A 67 4.70 -15.61 -4.60
C LEU A 67 5.28 -17.03 -4.58
N ASP A 68 6.47 -17.19 -5.12
CA ASP A 68 7.17 -18.48 -5.09
C ASP A 68 7.38 -18.95 -3.65
N GLY A 69 7.13 -20.23 -3.39
CA GLY A 69 7.21 -20.80 -2.05
C GLY A 69 6.01 -20.49 -1.13
N ALA A 70 5.06 -19.67 -1.57
CA ALA A 70 3.91 -19.26 -0.77
C ALA A 70 2.57 -19.46 -1.50
N ALA A 71 2.38 -20.61 -2.15
CA ALA A 71 1.19 -20.91 -2.95
C ALA A 71 -0.13 -20.77 -2.17
N ALA A 72 -0.13 -21.07 -0.86
CA ALA A 72 -1.29 -20.92 0.01
C ALA A 72 -1.76 -19.46 0.17
N LEU A 73 -0.89 -18.48 -0.12
CA LEU A 73 -1.23 -17.07 -0.09
C LEU A 73 -2.21 -16.67 -1.21
N GLY A 74 -2.24 -17.45 -2.29
CA GLY A 74 -3.01 -17.13 -3.48
C GLY A 74 -2.41 -15.99 -4.29
N SER A 75 -3.21 -15.40 -5.19
CA SER A 75 -2.77 -14.28 -6.02
C SER A 75 -2.51 -13.04 -5.17
N ILE A 76 -1.31 -12.48 -5.29
CA ILE A 76 -0.86 -11.26 -4.58
C ILE A 76 -1.00 -10.00 -5.43
N CYS A 77 -1.07 -10.16 -6.76
CA CYS A 77 -1.30 -9.07 -7.68
C CYS A 77 -2.10 -9.61 -8.87
N SER A 78 -3.03 -8.83 -9.35
CA SER A 78 -3.84 -9.21 -10.50
C SER A 78 -4.30 -8.01 -11.29
N GLY A 79 -4.64 -8.24 -12.56
CA GLY A 79 -5.12 -7.20 -13.42
C GLY A 79 -5.45 -7.70 -14.82
N GLY A 80 -5.60 -6.77 -15.75
CA GLY A 80 -5.87 -7.09 -17.13
C GLY A 80 -6.08 -5.86 -18.00
N ARG A 81 -6.26 -6.11 -19.29
CA ARG A 81 -6.61 -5.09 -20.29
C ARG A 81 -8.11 -4.80 -20.26
N TYR A 82 -8.46 -3.56 -20.39
CA TYR A 82 -9.83 -3.08 -20.54
C TYR A 82 -9.87 -1.96 -21.58
N ASP A 83 -10.78 -2.05 -22.55
CA ASP A 83 -10.87 -1.08 -23.64
C ASP A 83 -12.02 -0.08 -23.44
N ASN A 84 -13.01 -0.44 -22.62
CA ASN A 84 -14.25 0.33 -22.52
C ASN A 84 -14.50 0.95 -21.14
N LEU A 85 -13.75 0.56 -20.10
CA LEU A 85 -14.00 0.97 -18.71
C LEU A 85 -13.95 2.49 -18.49
N ALA A 86 -13.02 3.18 -19.14
CA ALA A 86 -12.85 4.62 -19.05
C ALA A 86 -13.48 5.39 -20.22
N SER A 87 -14.23 4.71 -21.10
CA SER A 87 -14.81 5.30 -22.30
C SER A 87 -15.93 6.28 -21.96
N GLN A 88 -15.97 7.41 -22.66
CA GLN A 88 -17.00 8.44 -22.51
C GLN A 88 -17.57 8.82 -23.88
N GLY A 89 -18.86 8.57 -24.10
CA GLY A 89 -19.53 8.81 -25.37
C GLY A 89 -18.82 8.03 -26.50
N ASN A 90 -18.41 8.71 -27.55
CA ASN A 90 -17.71 8.10 -28.70
C ASN A 90 -16.19 7.99 -28.51
N ARG A 91 -15.63 8.42 -27.37
CA ARG A 91 -14.20 8.36 -27.09
C ARG A 91 -13.87 7.07 -26.34
N LYS A 92 -12.98 6.26 -26.91
CA LYS A 92 -12.44 5.06 -26.27
C LYS A 92 -11.08 5.34 -25.64
N TYR A 93 -10.89 4.86 -24.42
CA TYR A 93 -9.63 4.95 -23.69
C TYR A 93 -9.22 3.55 -23.23
N PRO A 94 -8.54 2.78 -24.12
CA PRO A 94 -8.02 1.48 -23.75
C PRO A 94 -7.00 1.62 -22.61
N GLY A 95 -7.01 0.68 -21.69
CA GLY A 95 -6.10 0.69 -20.58
C GLY A 95 -5.71 -0.70 -20.11
N VAL A 96 -4.63 -0.75 -19.36
CA VAL A 96 -4.18 -1.92 -18.59
C VAL A 96 -4.03 -1.46 -17.16
N GLY A 97 -4.56 -2.22 -16.23
CA GLY A 97 -4.44 -1.92 -14.81
C GLY A 97 -4.03 -3.15 -14.01
N LEU A 98 -3.40 -2.88 -12.89
CA LEU A 98 -3.07 -3.91 -11.91
C LEU A 98 -3.38 -3.43 -10.48
N SER A 99 -3.66 -4.40 -9.61
CA SER A 99 -3.87 -4.16 -8.19
C SER A 99 -2.98 -5.10 -7.39
N ILE A 100 -2.27 -4.56 -6.41
CA ILE A 100 -1.40 -5.32 -5.51
C ILE A 100 -2.10 -5.48 -4.16
N GLY A 101 -2.17 -6.70 -3.64
CA GLY A 101 -2.70 -7.04 -2.32
C GLY A 101 -1.69 -6.69 -1.22
N LEU A 102 -1.49 -5.39 -0.95
CA LEU A 102 -0.49 -4.92 0.02
C LEU A 102 -0.68 -5.55 1.39
N SER A 103 -1.90 -5.53 1.94
CA SER A 103 -2.19 -6.11 3.26
C SER A 103 -1.86 -7.59 3.32
N ARG A 104 -2.09 -8.33 2.22
CA ARG A 104 -1.78 -9.76 2.12
C ARG A 104 -0.27 -10.00 2.18
N LEU A 105 0.52 -9.21 1.44
CA LEU A 105 1.98 -9.29 1.46
C LEU A 105 2.54 -8.90 2.83
N VAL A 106 2.09 -7.80 3.40
CA VAL A 106 2.53 -7.36 4.73
C VAL A 106 2.19 -8.41 5.80
N SER A 107 0.97 -8.95 5.78
CA SER A 107 0.58 -10.03 6.70
C SER A 107 1.47 -11.27 6.55
N TYR A 108 1.79 -11.66 5.33
CA TYR A 108 2.72 -12.76 5.07
C TYR A 108 4.12 -12.46 5.62
N MET A 109 4.65 -11.27 5.37
CA MET A 109 5.96 -10.86 5.88
C MET A 109 6.03 -10.90 7.41
N LEU A 110 4.99 -10.40 8.08
CA LEU A 110 4.93 -10.35 9.54
C LEU A 110 4.78 -11.75 10.18
N HIS A 111 4.00 -12.66 9.57
CA HIS A 111 3.68 -13.94 10.18
C HIS A 111 4.54 -15.12 9.70
N THR A 112 5.17 -15.00 8.54
CA THR A 112 5.86 -16.13 7.90
C THR A 112 7.32 -15.82 7.59
N ALA A 113 7.61 -14.59 7.15
CA ALA A 113 8.97 -14.19 6.78
C ALA A 113 9.73 -13.49 7.92
N GLY A 114 9.22 -13.53 9.16
CA GLY A 114 9.94 -13.00 10.33
C GLY A 114 10.15 -11.49 10.32
N ALA A 115 9.28 -10.73 9.65
CA ALA A 115 9.39 -9.27 9.66
C ALA A 115 8.92 -8.70 11.01
N HIS A 116 9.74 -7.87 11.63
CA HIS A 116 9.46 -7.22 12.91
C HIS A 116 9.62 -5.72 12.81
N ALA A 117 8.70 -4.98 13.40
CA ALA A 117 8.84 -3.55 13.59
C ALA A 117 9.29 -3.26 15.03
N ASN A 118 10.17 -2.26 15.23
CA ASN A 118 10.65 -1.87 16.55
C ASN A 118 9.57 -1.21 17.42
N ARG A 119 8.44 -0.80 16.82
CA ARG A 119 7.27 -0.25 17.52
C ARG A 119 5.99 -0.45 16.71
N VAL A 120 4.84 -0.34 17.37
CA VAL A 120 3.51 -0.57 16.76
C VAL A 120 3.15 0.53 15.75
N SER A 121 3.42 1.80 16.08
CA SER A 121 3.09 2.94 15.23
C SER A 121 4.30 3.44 14.44
N PRO A 122 4.15 3.81 13.16
CA PRO A 122 5.19 4.52 12.43
C PRO A 122 5.40 5.95 12.95
N ALA A 123 4.43 6.53 13.67
CA ALA A 123 4.55 7.89 14.21
C ALA A 123 5.66 7.99 15.26
N SER A 124 6.42 9.09 15.20
CA SER A 124 7.40 9.47 16.21
C SER A 124 6.78 10.39 17.26
N VAL A 125 5.76 11.13 16.88
CA VAL A 125 5.11 12.14 17.74
C VAL A 125 3.60 11.91 17.76
N LEU A 126 3.01 11.92 18.94
CA LEU A 126 1.58 12.07 19.14
C LEU A 126 1.29 13.51 19.55
N VAL A 127 0.58 14.26 18.74
CA VAL A 127 0.12 15.60 19.11
C VAL A 127 -1.14 15.47 19.96
N ALA A 128 -1.08 15.95 21.17
CA ALA A 128 -2.19 15.92 22.11
C ALA A 128 -3.32 16.89 21.68
N VAL A 129 -4.52 16.60 22.14
CA VAL A 129 -5.71 17.44 21.93
C VAL A 129 -6.27 17.82 23.30
N TRP A 130 -6.29 19.13 23.62
CA TRP A 130 -6.83 19.61 24.89
C TRP A 130 -8.34 19.45 24.98
N ASN A 131 -9.03 19.88 23.93
CA ASN A 131 -10.47 19.74 23.76
C ASN A 131 -10.78 19.61 22.25
N GLU A 132 -11.97 19.17 21.88
CA GLU A 132 -12.31 18.94 20.45
C GLU A 132 -12.40 20.24 19.64
N GLU A 133 -12.66 21.37 20.26
CA GLU A 133 -12.72 22.68 19.62
C GLU A 133 -11.33 23.15 19.16
N ASP A 134 -10.28 22.77 19.89
CA ASP A 134 -8.88 23.07 19.55
C ASP A 134 -8.20 22.03 18.66
N ARG A 135 -8.89 20.96 18.26
CA ARG A 135 -8.34 19.90 17.40
C ARG A 135 -7.68 20.44 16.12
N SER A 136 -8.22 21.53 15.56
CA SER A 136 -7.64 22.17 14.38
C SER A 136 -6.19 22.62 14.61
N ALA A 137 -5.87 23.15 15.79
CA ALA A 137 -4.51 23.56 16.15
C ALA A 137 -3.58 22.33 16.23
N SER A 138 -4.01 21.24 16.87
CA SER A 138 -3.24 20.00 16.93
C SER A 138 -2.99 19.40 15.53
N ASN A 139 -3.99 19.45 14.64
CA ASN A 139 -3.83 19.02 13.24
C ASN A 139 -2.83 19.91 12.48
N GLN A 140 -2.81 21.21 12.70
CA GLN A 140 -1.83 22.12 12.08
C GLN A 140 -0.40 21.79 12.51
N ILE A 141 -0.17 21.56 13.80
CA ILE A 141 1.13 21.13 14.33
C ILE A 141 1.56 19.81 13.68
N ALA A 142 0.70 18.79 13.68
CA ALA A 142 1.00 17.52 13.04
C ALA A 142 1.33 17.67 11.56
N ASN A 143 0.63 18.54 10.84
CA ASN A 143 0.91 18.81 9.43
C ASN A 143 2.25 19.53 9.22
N GLN A 144 2.64 20.45 10.11
CA GLN A 144 3.95 21.09 10.07
C GLN A 144 5.09 20.09 10.30
N LEU A 145 4.94 19.18 11.26
CA LEU A 145 5.88 18.10 11.51
C LEU A 145 6.00 17.15 10.29
N ARG A 146 4.87 16.73 9.74
CA ARG A 146 4.81 15.84 8.56
C ARG A 146 5.45 16.48 7.32
N ALA A 147 5.24 17.80 7.11
CA ALA A 147 5.86 18.53 6.01
C ALA A 147 7.40 18.53 6.08
N ARG A 148 7.97 18.30 7.25
CA ARG A 148 9.41 18.15 7.49
C ARG A 148 9.88 16.70 7.52
N GLY A 149 9.00 15.74 7.20
CA GLY A 149 9.32 14.32 7.19
C GLY A 149 9.25 13.65 8.58
N ILE A 150 8.77 14.35 9.61
CA ILE A 150 8.59 13.79 10.96
C ILE A 150 7.20 13.13 11.01
N ALA A 151 7.18 11.82 11.20
CA ALA A 151 5.94 11.06 11.27
C ALA A 151 5.18 11.44 12.56
N ALA A 152 4.05 12.10 12.41
CA ALA A 152 3.25 12.58 13.53
C ALA A 152 1.80 12.08 13.42
N ASP A 153 1.20 11.78 14.55
CA ASP A 153 -0.20 11.43 14.68
C ASP A 153 -0.90 12.43 15.61
N VAL A 154 -2.22 12.50 15.57
CA VAL A 154 -3.01 13.34 16.47
C VAL A 154 -3.84 12.44 17.36
N ALA A 155 -3.92 12.76 18.64
CA ALA A 155 -4.70 11.98 19.59
C ALA A 155 -6.15 11.77 19.08
N PRO A 156 -6.67 10.54 19.09
CA PRO A 156 -7.96 10.22 18.51
C PRO A 156 -9.12 10.91 19.20
N THR A 157 -8.96 11.23 20.48
CA THR A 157 -9.96 11.93 21.29
C THR A 157 -9.28 12.91 22.23
N ALA A 158 -9.99 13.99 22.62
CA ALA A 158 -9.57 14.95 23.64
C ALA A 158 -9.74 14.38 25.07
N ALA A 159 -9.20 13.19 25.30
CA ALA A 159 -9.18 12.59 26.63
C ALA A 159 -8.20 13.31 27.55
N LYS A 160 -8.29 13.07 28.87
CA LYS A 160 -7.30 13.58 29.84
C LYS A 160 -5.88 13.26 29.37
N LEU A 161 -4.94 14.20 29.47
CA LEU A 161 -3.57 14.06 28.96
C LEU A 161 -2.88 12.75 29.37
N GLY A 162 -3.05 12.33 30.62
CA GLY A 162 -2.50 11.05 31.09
C GLY A 162 -3.00 9.82 30.30
N LYS A 163 -4.23 9.88 29.73
CA LYS A 163 -4.75 8.81 28.85
C LYS A 163 -4.13 8.90 27.45
N GLN A 164 -3.89 10.12 26.95
CA GLN A 164 -3.24 10.33 25.66
C GLN A 164 -1.76 9.89 25.70
N ILE A 165 -1.05 10.19 26.80
CA ILE A 165 0.31 9.68 27.02
C ILE A 165 0.33 8.15 27.07
N LYS A 166 -0.59 7.51 27.80
CA LYS A 166 -0.71 6.04 27.83
C LYS A 166 -1.05 5.46 26.46
N TYR A 167 -1.79 6.19 25.64
CA TYR A 167 -2.08 5.79 24.27
C TYR A 167 -0.82 5.82 23.40
N ALA A 168 -0.01 6.88 23.51
CA ALA A 168 1.30 6.96 22.84
C ALA A 168 2.22 5.81 23.27
N ASP A 169 2.34 5.58 24.56
CA ASP A 169 3.16 4.50 25.14
C ASP A 169 2.74 3.11 24.60
N LYS A 170 1.43 2.83 24.62
CA LYS A 170 0.89 1.56 24.07
C LYS A 170 1.25 1.33 22.59
N LEU A 171 1.36 2.40 21.82
CA LEU A 171 1.73 2.34 20.39
C LEU A 171 3.24 2.43 20.15
N GLY A 172 4.03 2.62 21.19
CA GLY A 172 5.47 2.82 21.11
C GLY A 172 5.85 4.17 20.49
N ILE A 173 4.96 5.18 20.54
CA ILE A 173 5.24 6.54 20.06
C ILE A 173 6.10 7.24 21.11
N PRO A 174 7.35 7.62 20.78
CA PRO A 174 8.30 8.10 21.79
C PRO A 174 8.04 9.53 22.30
N TYR A 175 7.37 10.35 21.51
CA TYR A 175 7.14 11.75 21.87
C TYR A 175 5.66 12.09 21.95
N VAL A 176 5.29 12.90 22.95
CA VAL A 176 3.98 13.54 23.03
C VAL A 176 4.17 15.05 22.95
N TRP A 177 3.52 15.66 21.99
CA TRP A 177 3.49 17.10 21.78
C TRP A 177 2.27 17.71 22.44
N PHE A 178 2.48 18.69 23.25
CA PHE A 178 1.43 19.46 23.92
C PHE A 178 1.32 20.82 23.24
N PRO A 179 0.25 21.09 22.48
CA PRO A 179 -0.01 22.42 21.95
C PRO A 179 -0.06 23.45 23.07
N ALA A 180 0.37 24.67 22.78
CA ALA A 180 0.28 25.80 23.74
C ALA A 180 -1.15 25.94 24.27
N ASP A 181 -1.27 26.07 25.58
CA ASP A 181 -2.55 26.36 26.23
C ASP A 181 -2.92 27.83 25.99
N LYS A 182 -3.92 28.07 25.15
CA LYS A 182 -4.38 29.40 24.80
C LYS A 182 -4.89 30.23 25.97
N SER A 183 -5.18 29.60 27.11
CA SER A 183 -5.62 30.26 28.33
C SER A 183 -4.47 30.82 29.17
N ALA A 184 -3.23 30.37 28.90
CA ALA A 184 -2.04 30.81 29.65
C ALA A 184 -1.32 31.93 28.89
N GLN A 185 -0.94 32.98 29.61
CA GLN A 185 -0.13 34.08 29.10
C GLN A 185 1.30 33.54 28.83
N ASP A 186 1.86 33.76 27.65
CA ASP A 186 3.18 33.26 27.22
C ASP A 186 3.29 31.74 27.05
N ALA A 187 2.19 31.03 26.81
CA ALA A 187 2.22 29.60 26.53
C ALA A 187 2.94 29.29 25.20
N SER A 188 3.86 28.37 25.27
CA SER A 188 4.52 27.76 24.09
C SER A 188 4.15 26.30 23.98
N ASP A 189 4.27 25.75 22.77
CA ASP A 189 4.20 24.32 22.61
C ASP A 189 5.32 23.63 23.38
N GLU A 190 5.05 22.45 23.88
CA GLU A 190 6.03 21.60 24.55
C GLU A 190 6.05 20.20 23.96
N VAL A 191 7.20 19.56 23.98
CA VAL A 191 7.34 18.15 23.61
C VAL A 191 7.94 17.36 24.77
N LYS A 192 7.36 16.21 25.05
CA LYS A 192 7.83 15.27 26.05
C LYS A 192 8.32 13.99 25.39
N ASN A 193 9.56 13.61 25.66
CA ASN A 193 10.04 12.27 25.42
C ASN A 193 9.48 11.36 26.55
N ILE A 194 8.57 10.46 26.23
CA ILE A 194 7.93 9.61 27.25
C ILE A 194 8.79 8.41 27.67
N ILE A 195 9.91 8.18 26.96
CA ILE A 195 10.88 7.13 27.29
C ILE A 195 11.85 7.64 28.35
N THR A 196 12.43 8.84 28.16
CA THR A 196 13.39 9.45 29.10
C THR A 196 12.71 10.26 30.19
N GLY A 197 11.49 10.75 29.93
CA GLY A 197 10.75 11.65 30.81
C GLY A 197 11.04 13.12 30.56
N ASP A 198 12.00 13.48 29.72
CA ASP A 198 12.40 14.86 29.43
C ASP A 198 11.26 15.60 28.72
N GLN A 199 11.05 16.84 29.13
CA GLN A 199 10.06 17.74 28.53
C GLN A 199 10.68 19.11 28.32
N GLN A 200 10.45 19.69 27.14
CA GLN A 200 11.05 20.96 26.73
C GLN A 200 10.11 21.77 25.85
N PRO A 201 10.26 23.10 25.82
CA PRO A 201 9.60 23.92 24.82
C PRO A 201 9.98 23.48 23.40
N ALA A 202 9.02 23.52 22.49
CA ALA A 202 9.22 23.05 21.14
C ALA A 202 8.53 23.94 20.10
N ASN A 203 9.09 23.99 18.89
CA ASN A 203 8.51 24.67 17.75
C ASN A 203 8.41 23.70 16.59
N ALA A 204 7.22 23.47 16.06
CA ALA A 204 6.97 22.49 15.01
C ALA A 204 7.73 22.78 13.70
N GLN A 205 8.22 24.00 13.51
CA GLN A 205 9.03 24.37 12.34
C GLN A 205 10.53 24.08 12.49
N SER A 206 11.02 23.83 13.72
CA SER A 206 12.47 23.66 13.96
C SER A 206 12.83 22.45 14.83
N TRP A 207 11.90 21.93 15.63
CA TRP A 207 12.19 20.80 16.52
C TRP A 207 12.47 19.51 15.71
N GLU A 208 13.43 18.72 16.18
CA GLU A 208 13.80 17.42 15.62
C GLU A 208 13.77 16.34 16.70
N PRO A 209 13.25 15.15 16.41
CA PRO A 209 13.37 14.00 17.30
C PRO A 209 14.82 13.49 17.31
N ASP A 210 15.22 12.86 18.40
CA ASP A 210 16.48 12.11 18.44
C ASP A 210 16.49 11.04 17.32
N THR A 211 17.63 10.88 16.68
CA THR A 211 17.77 9.95 15.53
C THR A 211 17.35 8.52 15.84
N VAL A 212 17.56 8.05 17.08
CA VAL A 212 17.15 6.73 17.56
C VAL A 212 15.63 6.54 17.54
N TYR A 213 14.87 7.61 17.71
CA TYR A 213 13.40 7.59 17.78
C TYR A 213 12.72 8.16 16.54
N ALA A 214 13.48 8.73 15.62
CA ALA A 214 12.94 9.47 14.48
C ALA A 214 12.07 8.61 13.56
N GLN A 215 12.43 7.35 13.35
CA GLN A 215 11.73 6.47 12.42
C GLN A 215 11.42 5.09 13.02
N GLN A 216 10.30 4.52 12.59
CA GLN A 216 10.05 3.10 12.78
C GLN A 216 10.99 2.31 11.87
N THR A 217 11.67 1.32 12.42
CA THR A 217 12.49 0.39 11.65
C THR A 217 11.80 -0.95 11.54
N VAL A 218 11.87 -1.54 10.35
CA VAL A 218 11.41 -2.91 10.09
C VAL A 218 12.61 -3.76 9.74
N THR A 219 12.80 -4.83 10.48
CA THR A 219 13.83 -5.83 10.22
C THR A 219 13.17 -7.10 9.73
N VAL A 220 13.84 -7.84 8.85
CA VAL A 220 13.43 -9.16 8.39
C VAL A 220 14.54 -10.11 8.82
N GLU A 221 14.20 -11.19 9.52
CA GLU A 221 15.15 -12.23 9.87
C GLU A 221 15.56 -12.97 8.59
N ALA A 222 16.87 -13.11 8.38
CA ALA A 222 17.45 -13.73 7.18
C ALA A 222 17.39 -15.25 7.23
#